data_d107c3df78fa1bd7e963c3296d6a106c
#
_entry.id   d107c3df78fa1bd7e963c3296d6a106c
#
_cell.length_a   1.000
_cell.length_b   1.000
_cell.length_c   1.000
_cell.angle_alpha   90.00
_cell.angle_beta   90.00
_cell.angle_gamma   90.00
#
_symmetry.space_group_name_H-M   'P 1'
#
loop_
_entity.id
_entity.type
_entity.pdbx_description
1 polymer ?
#
loop_
_entity_poly.entity_id
_entity_poly.type
_entity_poly.pdbx_seq_one_letter_code
_entity_poly.pdbx_strand_id
1 'polypeptide(L)'
;SVPDAFSVRDGQTDSTYESLLNLNGDGMMGYVEIPVFDVSIPIYHYTTDESLEKGAGHLFGSSLPVGGKSTHCILSAHRGLPSAKLFTDLNLVEEGDVFYLHVLGKTLAYEVDQILTVLPEQTESLGITDGDDYVTLVTCTPYAVNTHRLLVRGHRVPMKAAKAVQKTEKKVTGITNPTLPMLALCVV
;
A
#
# COMPACT_ATOMS: atom_id res chain seq x y z
N SER A 1 10.81 0.29 25.64
CA SER A 1 10.23 0.65 24.33
C SER A 1 8.87 -0.01 24.24
N VAL A 2 7.84 0.74 23.84
CA VAL A 2 6.51 0.18 23.56
C VAL A 2 6.66 -0.73 22.34
N PRO A 3 6.15 -1.98 22.37
CA PRO A 3 6.23 -2.85 21.20
C PRO A 3 5.49 -2.22 20.01
N ASP A 4 6.13 -2.19 18.84
CA ASP A 4 5.47 -1.78 17.61
C ASP A 4 4.53 -2.90 17.16
N ALA A 5 3.21 -2.65 17.18
CA ALA A 5 2.20 -3.63 16.80
C ALA A 5 2.23 -3.97 15.30
N PHE A 6 2.91 -3.16 14.47
CA PHE A 6 3.04 -3.36 13.03
C PHE A 6 4.30 -4.13 12.63
N SER A 7 5.12 -4.55 13.59
CA SER A 7 6.29 -5.40 13.37
C SER A 7 6.14 -6.74 14.09
N VAL A 8 6.47 -7.82 13.37
CA VAL A 8 6.55 -9.15 13.96
C VAL A 8 7.87 -9.29 14.69
N ARG A 9 7.84 -9.87 15.91
CA ARG A 9 9.07 -10.18 16.66
C ARG A 9 9.84 -11.26 15.91
N ASP A 10 11.14 -11.08 15.77
CA ASP A 10 12.05 -12.09 15.22
C ASP A 10 11.84 -13.45 15.91
N GLY A 11 11.76 -14.51 15.10
CA GLY A 11 11.61 -15.89 15.57
C GLY A 11 10.17 -16.41 15.66
N GLN A 12 9.15 -15.62 15.28
CA GLN A 12 7.79 -16.12 15.15
C GLN A 12 7.63 -16.77 13.76
N THR A 13 7.54 -18.10 13.71
CA THR A 13 7.32 -18.87 12.48
C THR A 13 6.06 -19.70 12.61
N ASP A 14 5.27 -19.77 11.52
CA ASP A 14 4.10 -20.63 11.37
C ASP A 14 4.16 -21.29 9.98
N SER A 15 4.49 -22.58 9.96
CA SER A 15 4.66 -23.33 8.71
C SER A 15 3.38 -23.41 7.87
N THR A 16 2.21 -23.38 8.50
CA THR A 16 0.94 -23.35 7.78
C THR A 16 0.78 -22.01 7.08
N TYR A 17 0.99 -20.89 7.77
CA TYR A 17 0.93 -19.56 7.20
C TYR A 17 1.99 -19.39 6.08
N GLU A 18 3.22 -19.83 6.28
CA GLU A 18 4.31 -19.74 5.30
C GLU A 18 4.05 -20.55 4.02
N SER A 19 3.20 -21.58 4.09
CA SER A 19 2.77 -22.35 2.92
C SER A 19 1.68 -21.68 2.11
N LEU A 20 0.94 -20.73 2.71
CA LEU A 20 -0.16 -20.05 2.04
C LEU A 20 0.36 -19.02 1.03
N LEU A 21 -0.16 -19.03 -0.19
CA LEU A 21 0.21 -18.11 -1.28
C LEU A 21 1.69 -18.17 -1.70
N ASN A 22 2.47 -19.12 -1.23
CA ASN A 22 3.90 -19.29 -1.52
C ASN A 22 4.11 -20.24 -2.70
N LEU A 23 3.63 -19.85 -3.89
CA LEU A 23 3.61 -20.72 -5.07
C LEU A 23 5.01 -21.06 -5.60
N ASN A 24 5.96 -20.16 -5.44
CA ASN A 24 7.33 -20.32 -5.94
C ASN A 24 8.31 -20.80 -4.85
N GLY A 25 7.88 -20.85 -3.59
CA GLY A 25 8.75 -21.21 -2.45
C GLY A 25 9.73 -20.11 -2.03
N ASP A 26 9.53 -18.87 -2.51
CA ASP A 26 10.37 -17.70 -2.23
C ASP A 26 9.74 -16.75 -1.20
N GLY A 27 8.59 -17.11 -0.64
CA GLY A 27 7.83 -16.33 0.34
C GLY A 27 7.01 -15.19 -0.27
N MET A 28 6.99 -15.02 -1.59
CA MET A 28 6.19 -13.98 -2.25
C MET A 28 4.73 -14.43 -2.40
N MET A 29 3.81 -13.62 -1.84
CA MET A 29 2.36 -13.87 -1.86
C MET A 29 1.66 -13.26 -3.09
N GLY A 30 2.25 -12.23 -3.68
CA GLY A 30 1.70 -11.40 -4.76
C GLY A 30 2.39 -10.06 -4.81
N TYR A 31 1.72 -9.04 -5.36
CA TYR A 31 2.25 -7.67 -5.33
C TYR A 31 1.14 -6.63 -5.20
N VAL A 32 1.49 -5.47 -4.66
CA VAL A 32 0.65 -4.28 -4.59
C VAL A 32 1.10 -3.25 -5.62
N GLU A 33 0.17 -2.73 -6.40
CA GLU A 33 0.39 -1.67 -7.39
C GLU A 33 -0.30 -0.39 -6.92
N ILE A 34 0.44 0.74 -6.90
CA ILE A 34 -0.08 2.05 -6.49
C ILE A 34 0.21 3.05 -7.61
N PRO A 35 -0.78 3.30 -8.49
CA PRO A 35 -0.58 4.10 -9.71
C PRO A 35 -0.23 5.56 -9.46
N VAL A 36 -0.68 6.15 -8.35
CA VAL A 36 -0.47 7.57 -8.00
C VAL A 36 1.01 7.96 -8.04
N PHE A 37 1.89 7.06 -7.61
CA PHE A 37 3.35 7.29 -7.66
C PHE A 37 4.13 6.18 -8.37
N ASP A 38 3.43 5.43 -9.24
CA ASP A 38 3.99 4.47 -10.20
C ASP A 38 4.92 3.42 -9.55
N VAL A 39 4.39 2.68 -8.57
CA VAL A 39 5.11 1.57 -7.95
C VAL A 39 4.35 0.26 -8.01
N SER A 40 5.11 -0.82 -8.14
CA SER A 40 4.65 -2.19 -7.99
C SER A 40 5.60 -2.90 -7.01
N ILE A 41 5.08 -3.34 -5.88
CA ILE A 41 5.86 -3.80 -4.73
C ILE A 41 5.46 -5.24 -4.41
N PRO A 42 6.39 -6.22 -4.38
CA PRO A 42 6.09 -7.59 -3.99
C PRO A 42 5.64 -7.65 -2.52
N ILE A 43 4.73 -8.56 -2.22
CA ILE A 43 4.19 -8.82 -0.89
C ILE A 43 4.83 -10.12 -0.38
N TYR A 44 5.47 -10.06 0.78
CA TYR A 44 6.08 -11.19 1.45
C TYR A 44 5.37 -11.55 2.75
N HIS A 45 5.55 -12.78 3.22
CA HIS A 45 5.11 -13.18 4.54
C HIS A 45 5.84 -12.38 5.63
N TYR A 46 5.12 -12.06 6.69
CA TYR A 46 5.60 -11.31 7.86
C TYR A 46 6.06 -9.87 7.56
N THR A 47 6.30 -9.15 8.63
CA THR A 47 6.85 -7.77 8.62
C THR A 47 8.24 -7.77 9.28
N THR A 48 9.05 -8.81 8.97
CA THR A 48 10.44 -8.89 9.40
C THR A 48 11.31 -7.92 8.60
N ASP A 49 12.48 -7.55 9.15
CA ASP A 49 13.44 -6.69 8.43
C ASP A 49 13.76 -7.26 7.04
N GLU A 50 13.96 -8.57 6.93
CA GLU A 50 14.22 -9.24 5.65
C GLU A 50 13.09 -9.04 4.63
N SER A 51 11.83 -9.18 5.04
CA SER A 51 10.67 -8.97 4.17
C SER A 51 10.53 -7.50 3.77
N LEU A 52 10.73 -6.58 4.72
CA LEU A 52 10.59 -5.15 4.52
C LEU A 52 11.73 -4.53 3.67
N GLU A 53 12.90 -5.14 3.63
CA GLU A 53 13.99 -4.78 2.71
C GLU A 53 13.68 -5.13 1.25
N LYS A 54 12.90 -6.20 1.02
CA LYS A 54 12.55 -6.73 -0.30
C LYS A 54 11.26 -6.13 -0.87
N GLY A 55 10.32 -5.75 -0.01
CA GLY A 55 9.00 -5.32 -0.44
C GLY A 55 8.06 -4.90 0.70
N ALA A 56 6.78 -5.19 0.51
CA ALA A 56 5.78 -5.06 1.55
C ALA A 56 5.66 -6.38 2.33
N GLY A 57 5.65 -6.30 3.64
CA GLY A 57 5.39 -7.41 4.54
C GLY A 57 3.90 -7.51 4.87
N HIS A 58 3.33 -8.71 4.77
CA HIS A 58 1.99 -8.99 5.26
C HIS A 58 2.01 -9.18 6.78
N LEU A 59 1.22 -8.39 7.50
CA LEU A 59 1.15 -8.45 8.96
C LEU A 59 0.50 -9.77 9.38
N PHE A 60 1.27 -10.64 10.02
CA PHE A 60 0.77 -11.92 10.54
C PHE A 60 -0.40 -11.72 11.50
N GLY A 61 -1.46 -12.51 11.33
CA GLY A 61 -2.70 -12.39 12.10
C GLY A 61 -3.75 -11.47 11.45
N SER A 62 -3.40 -10.69 10.43
CA SER A 62 -4.39 -10.01 9.57
C SER A 62 -4.93 -10.96 8.49
N SER A 63 -5.98 -10.55 7.79
CA SER A 63 -6.54 -11.35 6.69
C SER A 63 -5.56 -11.46 5.52
N LEU A 64 -5.50 -12.61 4.87
CA LEU A 64 -4.66 -12.82 3.68
C LEU A 64 -5.05 -11.84 2.55
N PRO A 65 -4.11 -11.47 1.64
CA PRO A 65 -4.33 -10.49 0.57
C PRO A 65 -5.18 -11.03 -0.60
N VAL A 66 -6.18 -11.85 -0.31
CA VAL A 66 -7.06 -12.48 -1.32
C VAL A 66 -8.44 -11.83 -1.41
N GLY A 67 -8.72 -10.85 -0.55
CA GLY A 67 -10.01 -10.17 -0.43
C GLY A 67 -11.12 -11.08 0.10
N GLY A 68 -12.29 -10.53 0.26
CA GLY A 68 -13.51 -11.23 0.69
C GLY A 68 -14.29 -10.45 1.74
N LYS A 69 -15.54 -10.85 1.97
CA LYS A 69 -16.37 -10.22 3.01
C LYS A 69 -15.79 -10.48 4.39
N SER A 70 -15.87 -9.47 5.25
CA SER A 70 -15.38 -9.51 6.62
C SER A 70 -13.87 -9.83 6.66
N THR A 71 -13.09 -9.17 5.80
CA THR A 71 -11.62 -9.29 5.77
C THR A 71 -10.95 -7.92 5.90
N HIS A 72 -9.78 -7.89 6.55
CA HIS A 72 -8.92 -6.71 6.60
C HIS A 72 -7.45 -7.16 6.49
N CYS A 73 -6.85 -6.97 5.34
CA CYS A 73 -5.44 -7.27 5.07
C CYS A 73 -4.57 -6.06 5.41
N ILE A 74 -3.45 -6.28 6.10
CA ILE A 74 -2.53 -5.22 6.48
C ILE A 74 -1.18 -5.48 5.80
N LEU A 75 -0.70 -4.49 5.05
CA LEU A 75 0.57 -4.51 4.33
C LEU A 75 1.47 -3.38 4.82
N SER A 76 2.64 -3.71 5.35
CA SER A 76 3.61 -2.73 5.83
C SER A 76 4.82 -2.67 4.91
N ALA A 77 5.35 -1.48 4.63
CA ALA A 77 6.60 -1.33 3.90
C ALA A 77 7.39 -0.11 4.38
N HIS A 78 8.69 -0.14 4.15
CA HIS A 78 9.59 0.95 4.51
C HIS A 78 9.29 2.25 3.75
N ARG A 79 9.64 3.35 4.40
CA ARG A 79 9.68 4.70 3.85
C ARG A 79 11.10 5.24 3.92
N GLY A 80 11.61 5.72 2.76
CA GLY A 80 12.94 6.32 2.70
C GLY A 80 14.10 5.32 2.67
N LEU A 81 13.86 4.08 2.22
CA LEU A 81 14.93 3.12 1.99
C LEU A 81 15.74 3.57 0.76
N PRO A 82 17.08 3.76 0.86
CA PRO A 82 17.88 4.26 -0.27
C PRO A 82 17.89 3.35 -1.50
N SER A 83 17.69 2.04 -1.28
CA SER A 83 17.74 1.00 -2.32
C SER A 83 16.42 0.82 -3.08
N ALA A 84 15.27 1.26 -2.52
CA ALA A 84 13.96 1.03 -3.09
C ALA A 84 12.93 2.08 -2.68
N LYS A 85 12.07 2.47 -3.63
CA LYS A 85 11.03 3.49 -3.41
C LYS A 85 9.99 3.04 -2.39
N LEU A 86 9.54 1.79 -2.44
CA LEU A 86 8.53 1.17 -1.58
C LEU A 86 7.36 2.14 -1.26
N PHE A 87 7.04 2.35 0.03
CA PHE A 87 5.99 3.28 0.46
C PHE A 87 6.53 4.70 0.78
N THR A 88 7.65 5.10 0.17
CA THR A 88 8.24 6.45 0.39
C THR A 88 7.24 7.56 0.11
N ASP A 89 6.48 7.43 -0.96
CA ASP A 89 5.52 8.44 -1.43
C ASP A 89 4.07 8.12 -1.03
N LEU A 90 3.84 7.20 -0.08
CA LEU A 90 2.48 6.84 0.35
C LEU A 90 1.67 8.04 0.90
N ASN A 91 2.36 9.08 1.36
CA ASN A 91 1.72 10.32 1.80
C ASN A 91 1.17 11.21 0.66
N LEU A 92 1.42 10.85 -0.60
CA LEU A 92 0.84 11.53 -1.76
C LEU A 92 -0.52 10.96 -2.16
N VAL A 93 -0.92 9.84 -1.55
CA VAL A 93 -2.23 9.21 -1.79
C VAL A 93 -3.31 10.03 -1.10
N GLU A 94 -4.43 10.21 -1.78
CA GLU A 94 -5.62 10.93 -1.30
C GLU A 94 -6.83 9.99 -1.25
N GLU A 95 -7.87 10.37 -0.49
CA GLU A 95 -9.14 9.63 -0.51
C GLU A 95 -9.75 9.68 -1.92
N GLY A 96 -10.21 8.53 -2.41
CA GLY A 96 -10.69 8.34 -3.78
C GLY A 96 -9.64 7.75 -4.73
N ASP A 97 -8.35 7.81 -4.41
CA ASP A 97 -7.30 7.13 -5.19
C ASP A 97 -7.50 5.61 -5.17
N VAL A 98 -6.97 4.93 -6.19
CA VAL A 98 -7.12 3.47 -6.30
C VAL A 98 -5.75 2.80 -6.32
N PHE A 99 -5.63 1.72 -5.55
CA PHE A 99 -4.52 0.78 -5.63
C PHE A 99 -5.01 -0.65 -5.88
N TYR A 100 -4.11 -1.53 -6.29
CA TYR A 100 -4.46 -2.88 -6.69
C TYR A 100 -3.62 -3.92 -5.96
N LEU A 101 -4.24 -5.05 -5.60
CA LEU A 101 -3.54 -6.27 -5.23
C LEU A 101 -3.60 -7.27 -6.37
N HIS A 102 -2.47 -7.87 -6.70
CA HIS A 102 -2.34 -8.91 -7.71
C HIS A 102 -1.93 -10.20 -7.02
N VAL A 103 -2.86 -11.13 -6.85
CA VAL A 103 -2.66 -12.38 -6.11
C VAL A 103 -3.37 -13.53 -6.81
N LEU A 104 -2.72 -14.68 -6.94
CA LEU A 104 -3.28 -15.88 -7.59
C LEU A 104 -3.88 -15.61 -8.98
N GLY A 105 -3.21 -14.77 -9.79
CA GLY A 105 -3.69 -14.40 -11.13
C GLY A 105 -4.94 -13.51 -11.17
N LYS A 106 -5.37 -12.99 -10.01
CA LYS A 106 -6.48 -12.04 -9.89
C LYS A 106 -5.97 -10.65 -9.58
N THR A 107 -6.66 -9.64 -10.07
CA THR A 107 -6.47 -8.24 -9.69
C THR A 107 -7.65 -7.78 -8.84
N LEU A 108 -7.35 -7.30 -7.65
CA LEU A 108 -8.30 -6.79 -6.69
C LEU A 108 -8.11 -5.28 -6.58
N ALA A 109 -9.15 -4.47 -6.84
CA ALA A 109 -9.08 -3.02 -6.77
C ALA A 109 -9.64 -2.50 -5.44
N TYR A 110 -8.93 -1.56 -4.84
CA TYR A 110 -9.30 -0.89 -3.59
C TYR A 110 -9.24 0.61 -3.77
N GLU A 111 -10.34 1.30 -3.42
CA GLU A 111 -10.44 2.76 -3.42
C GLU A 111 -10.17 3.26 -2.00
N VAL A 112 -9.29 4.23 -1.86
CA VAL A 112 -8.89 4.80 -0.57
C VAL A 112 -10.07 5.53 0.05
N ASP A 113 -10.44 5.15 1.27
CA ASP A 113 -11.56 5.69 2.03
C ASP A 113 -11.17 6.27 3.40
N GLN A 114 -9.93 6.04 3.83
CA GLN A 114 -9.45 6.55 5.11
C GLN A 114 -7.94 6.71 5.13
N ILE A 115 -7.46 7.85 5.62
CA ILE A 115 -6.03 8.13 5.84
C ILE A 115 -5.84 8.60 7.27
N LEU A 116 -5.03 7.87 8.06
CA LEU A 116 -4.79 8.17 9.48
C LEU A 116 -3.29 8.24 9.77
N THR A 117 -2.93 9.06 10.74
CA THR A 117 -1.61 9.03 11.39
C THR A 117 -1.81 8.66 12.85
N VAL A 118 -1.23 7.54 13.25
CA VAL A 118 -1.42 6.94 14.59
C VAL A 118 -0.09 6.66 15.27
N LEU A 119 -0.10 6.47 16.58
CA LEU A 119 1.05 5.95 17.31
C LEU A 119 1.22 4.44 17.04
N PRO A 120 2.44 3.88 17.18
CA PRO A 120 2.72 2.47 16.88
C PRO A 120 1.90 1.45 17.68
N GLU A 121 1.37 1.84 18.85
CA GLU A 121 0.51 0.99 19.70
C GLU A 121 -1.00 1.10 19.37
N GLN A 122 -1.41 2.04 18.54
CA GLN A 122 -2.81 2.28 18.20
C GLN A 122 -3.22 1.41 17.01
N THR A 123 -3.98 0.36 17.26
CA THR A 123 -4.38 -0.65 16.26
C THR A 123 -5.90 -0.74 16.05
N GLU A 124 -6.68 0.13 16.68
CA GLU A 124 -8.15 0.07 16.69
C GLU A 124 -8.75 0.15 15.28
N SER A 125 -8.07 0.88 14.37
CA SER A 125 -8.50 1.05 12.98
C SER A 125 -8.19 -0.16 12.08
N LEU A 126 -7.49 -1.19 12.59
CA LEU A 126 -7.09 -2.38 11.84
C LEU A 126 -8.05 -3.57 12.02
N GLY A 127 -9.10 -3.38 12.81
CA GLY A 127 -10.10 -4.42 13.06
C GLY A 127 -10.88 -4.81 11.79
N ILE A 128 -11.36 -6.06 11.77
CA ILE A 128 -12.27 -6.53 10.73
C ILE A 128 -13.66 -5.91 10.97
N THR A 129 -14.25 -5.36 9.93
CA THR A 129 -15.63 -4.89 9.92
C THR A 129 -16.51 -5.93 9.20
N ASP A 130 -17.64 -6.28 9.80
CA ASP A 130 -18.53 -7.29 9.22
C ASP A 130 -19.08 -6.83 7.86
N GLY A 131 -18.95 -7.69 6.88
CA GLY A 131 -19.41 -7.47 5.50
C GLY A 131 -18.42 -6.73 4.60
N ASP A 132 -17.42 -6.02 5.17
CA ASP A 132 -16.47 -5.22 4.41
C ASP A 132 -15.23 -6.03 3.96
N ASP A 133 -14.58 -5.53 2.92
CA ASP A 133 -13.32 -6.05 2.36
C ASP A 133 -12.32 -4.90 2.30
N TYR A 134 -11.39 -4.86 3.27
CA TYR A 134 -10.41 -3.78 3.44
C TYR A 134 -8.98 -4.25 3.23
N VAL A 135 -8.17 -3.31 2.76
CA VAL A 135 -6.71 -3.39 2.80
C VAL A 135 -6.17 -2.09 3.36
N THR A 136 -5.27 -2.18 4.34
CA THR A 136 -4.54 -1.00 4.86
C THR A 136 -3.05 -1.11 4.52
N LEU A 137 -2.54 -0.08 3.85
CA LEU A 137 -1.12 0.13 3.59
C LEU A 137 -0.54 0.93 4.75
N VAL A 138 0.59 0.46 5.32
CA VAL A 138 1.20 1.01 6.53
C VAL A 138 2.64 1.41 6.26
N THR A 139 3.03 2.60 6.70
CA THR A 139 4.44 3.02 6.69
C THR A 139 4.78 3.92 7.87
N CYS A 140 6.06 4.11 8.13
CA CYS A 140 6.55 5.03 9.15
C CYS A 140 6.36 6.49 8.74
N THR A 141 6.05 7.36 9.70
CA THR A 141 5.91 8.82 9.51
C THR A 141 6.25 9.56 10.81
N PRO A 142 6.67 10.86 10.81
CA PRO A 142 7.19 11.60 9.66
C PRO A 142 8.46 10.96 9.06
N TYR A 143 8.81 11.33 7.82
CA TYR A 143 10.00 10.84 7.14
C TYR A 143 11.26 11.03 8.01
N ALA A 144 12.10 10.01 8.11
CA ALA A 144 13.31 9.93 8.94
C ALA A 144 13.11 10.04 10.47
N VAL A 145 11.94 10.46 10.96
CA VAL A 145 11.64 10.54 12.41
C VAL A 145 10.96 9.26 12.90
N ASN A 146 10.01 8.73 12.14
CA ASN A 146 9.38 7.40 12.31
C ASN A 146 8.64 7.20 13.65
N THR A 147 8.18 8.27 14.29
CA THR A 147 7.48 8.22 15.58
C THR A 147 6.04 7.73 15.48
N HIS A 148 5.44 7.80 14.30
CA HIS A 148 4.06 7.44 14.03
C HIS A 148 3.99 6.44 12.86
N ARG A 149 2.78 5.95 12.60
CA ARG A 149 2.43 5.14 11.42
C ARG A 149 1.39 5.87 10.59
N LEU A 150 1.66 5.99 9.29
CA LEU A 150 0.69 6.41 8.29
C LEU A 150 -0.09 5.17 7.83
N LEU A 151 -1.40 5.22 7.97
CA LEU A 151 -2.34 4.17 7.56
C LEU A 151 -3.16 4.70 6.39
N VAL A 152 -3.11 4.04 5.25
CA VAL A 152 -3.92 4.32 4.05
C VAL A 152 -4.81 3.12 3.82
N ARG A 153 -6.10 3.22 4.19
CA ARG A 153 -7.07 2.15 4.01
C ARG A 153 -7.82 2.31 2.71
N GLY A 154 -7.97 1.20 1.98
CA GLY A 154 -8.88 1.10 0.84
C GLY A 154 -9.95 0.05 1.08
N HIS A 155 -11.16 0.34 0.60
CA HIS A 155 -12.26 -0.61 0.51
C HIS A 155 -12.35 -1.21 -0.89
N ARG A 156 -12.85 -2.44 -0.97
CA ARG A 156 -12.98 -3.17 -2.23
C ARG A 156 -13.95 -2.50 -3.19
N VAL A 157 -13.50 -2.28 -4.46
CA VAL A 157 -14.35 -1.75 -5.53
C VAL A 157 -14.33 -2.64 -6.78
N PRO A 158 -15.40 -2.62 -7.61
CA PRO A 158 -15.38 -3.31 -8.89
C PRO A 158 -14.30 -2.70 -9.84
N MET A 159 -13.58 -3.55 -10.59
CA MET A 159 -12.55 -3.11 -11.55
C MET A 159 -13.01 -2.05 -12.54
N LYS A 160 -14.31 -2.05 -12.92
CA LYS A 160 -14.87 -1.04 -13.83
C LYS A 160 -14.90 0.34 -13.19
N ALA A 161 -15.22 0.44 -11.91
CA ALA A 161 -15.23 1.69 -11.14
C ALA A 161 -13.78 2.22 -10.99
N ALA A 162 -12.86 1.38 -10.58
CA ALA A 162 -11.44 1.71 -10.44
C ALA A 162 -10.82 2.31 -11.73
N LYS A 163 -11.08 1.69 -12.88
CA LYS A 163 -10.60 2.20 -14.17
C LYS A 163 -11.24 3.53 -14.58
N ALA A 164 -12.44 3.84 -14.11
CA ALA A 164 -13.09 5.12 -14.37
C ALA A 164 -12.41 6.26 -13.59
N VAL A 165 -12.03 6.04 -12.34
CA VAL A 165 -11.27 6.99 -11.50
C VAL A 165 -9.94 7.34 -12.18
N GLN A 166 -9.11 6.35 -12.50
CA GLN A 166 -7.81 6.56 -13.16
C GLN A 166 -7.91 7.31 -14.49
N LYS A 167 -8.97 7.06 -15.27
CA LYS A 167 -9.17 7.77 -16.56
C LYS A 167 -9.49 9.24 -16.36
N THR A 168 -10.17 9.59 -15.28
CA THR A 168 -10.51 10.98 -14.92
C THR A 168 -9.25 11.72 -14.49
N GLU A 169 -8.41 11.15 -13.65
CA GLU A 169 -7.15 11.73 -13.20
C GLU A 169 -6.18 12.00 -14.36
N LYS A 170 -5.97 11.03 -15.26
CA LYS A 170 -5.14 11.21 -16.46
C LYS A 170 -5.65 12.31 -17.36
N LYS A 171 -6.97 12.56 -17.40
CA LYS A 171 -7.57 13.63 -18.21
C LYS A 171 -7.34 15.00 -17.55
N VAL A 172 -7.38 15.10 -16.24
CA VAL A 172 -7.13 16.34 -15.48
C VAL A 172 -5.65 16.73 -15.56
N THR A 173 -4.73 15.80 -15.35
CA THR A 173 -3.28 16.04 -15.45
C THR A 173 -2.80 16.34 -16.89
N GLY A 174 -3.50 15.84 -17.92
CA GLY A 174 -3.20 16.12 -19.32
C GLY A 174 -3.59 17.53 -19.80
N ILE A 175 -4.37 18.28 -19.03
CA ILE A 175 -4.85 19.64 -19.38
C ILE A 175 -3.87 20.75 -18.90
N THR A 176 -2.91 20.45 -18.02
CA THR A 176 -2.01 21.44 -17.41
C THR A 176 -0.66 21.60 -18.10
N ASN A 177 -0.63 21.61 -19.46
CA ASN A 177 0.54 22.09 -20.18
C ASN A 177 0.12 23.01 -21.36
N PRO A 178 -0.27 24.28 -21.11
CA PRO A 178 -0.28 25.27 -22.17
C PRO A 178 1.19 25.63 -22.45
N THR A 179 1.72 25.16 -23.57
CA THR A 179 2.94 25.73 -24.16
C THR A 179 2.70 27.24 -24.35
N LEU A 180 3.28 28.05 -23.49
CA LEU A 180 3.40 29.50 -23.72
C LEU A 180 4.25 29.67 -25.00
N PRO A 181 3.76 30.37 -26.05
CA PRO A 181 4.60 30.72 -27.17
C PRO A 181 5.64 31.75 -26.70
N MET A 182 6.90 31.42 -26.88
CA MET A 182 8.03 32.32 -26.68
C MET A 182 7.90 33.48 -27.66
N LEU A 183 7.42 34.64 -27.21
CA LEU A 183 7.47 35.88 -27.96
C LEU A 183 8.94 36.30 -28.08
N ALA A 184 9.49 36.13 -29.27
CA ALA A 184 10.78 36.70 -29.64
C ALA A 184 10.64 38.22 -29.65
N LEU A 185 11.22 38.89 -28.66
CA LEU A 185 11.39 40.34 -28.66
C LEU A 185 12.64 40.66 -29.51
N CYS A 186 12.42 41.02 -30.79
CA CYS A 186 13.43 41.71 -31.55
C CYS A 186 13.57 43.14 -31.03
N VAL A 187 14.73 43.48 -30.51
CA VAL A 187 15.13 44.87 -30.26
C VAL A 187 16.01 45.29 -31.42
N VAL A 188 15.55 46.35 -32.07
CA VAL A 188 16.33 47.17 -33.03
C VAL A 188 17.17 48.17 -32.22
#